data_91c67a24b632c794f1c66742a3c658a2
#
_entry.id   91c67a24b632c794f1c66742a3c658a2
#
_cell.length_a   1.000
_cell.length_b   1.000
_cell.length_c   1.000
_cell.angle_alpha   90.00
_cell.angle_beta   90.00
_cell.angle_gamma   90.00
#
_symmetry.space_group_name_H-M   'P 1'
#
loop_
_entity.id
_entity.type
_entity.pdbx_description
1 polymer ?
#
loop_
_entity_poly.entity_id
_entity_poly.type
_entity_poly.pdbx_seq_one_letter_code
_entity_poly.pdbx_strand_id
1 'polypeptide(L)'
;IRDSYYITGLSMTTMVGVMSGAVTNTPGLGAAQQAFSDMHAGADAPDIATGYAVAYPLGVVGAILTLIGLRYLLRIDVKREEAAAGQDSDAQKDLTTRRLSVEIVNTAVNGKTVAEIRDLALRDFVISRISRGGGSPELADASTALHCGDRILLIAAPRDVEALVALLGREVDAEPMVHDKAMISRRILITKPELNGKTLSELRVRSTCGVTITRINRSGIDLVASGNLQLQIGDRVTVVGPELSVAHAERLFGNSLKRLNHPNLIPIFTGIALGVLLGSISFWIPGIPQPVKLGLAGGPLIVAILIGRYGPHYKLVTYT
;
A
#
# COMPACT_ATOMS: atom_id res chain seq x y z
N ILE A 1 -8.26 34.53 15.56
CA ILE A 1 -7.08 35.40 15.72
C ILE A 1 -7.50 36.83 15.97
N ARG A 2 -8.33 37.45 15.09
CA ARG A 2 -8.73 38.86 15.22
C ARG A 2 -9.38 39.15 16.56
N ASP A 3 -10.38 38.38 16.93
CA ASP A 3 -11.14 38.61 18.17
C ASP A 3 -10.28 38.35 19.42
N SER A 4 -9.43 37.32 19.38
CA SER A 4 -8.46 37.01 20.43
C SER A 4 -7.41 38.12 20.58
N TYR A 5 -6.95 38.71 19.46
CA TYR A 5 -6.03 39.86 19.47
C TYR A 5 -6.62 41.04 20.23
N TYR A 6 -7.88 41.41 19.96
CA TYR A 6 -8.54 42.53 20.67
C TYR A 6 -8.83 42.25 22.13
N ILE A 7 -9.09 40.98 22.49
CA ILE A 7 -9.38 40.59 23.88
C ILE A 7 -8.10 40.51 24.72
N THR A 8 -7.02 39.96 24.16
CA THR A 8 -5.80 39.67 24.95
C THR A 8 -4.77 40.79 24.93
N GLY A 9 -4.80 41.68 23.94
CA GLY A 9 -3.80 42.73 23.74
C GLY A 9 -2.39 42.22 23.39
N LEU A 10 -2.24 40.94 23.07
CA LEU A 10 -0.97 40.35 22.68
C LEU A 10 -0.53 40.86 21.27
N SER A 11 0.78 40.89 21.02
CA SER A 11 1.30 41.26 19.71
C SER A 11 0.80 40.32 18.62
N MET A 12 0.68 40.79 17.40
CA MET A 12 0.25 39.96 16.26
C MET A 12 1.22 38.80 16.03
N THR A 13 2.51 38.98 16.22
CA THR A 13 3.54 37.98 16.13
C THR A 13 3.33 36.84 17.13
N THR A 14 3.08 37.20 18.42
CA THR A 14 2.72 36.21 19.45
C THR A 14 1.46 35.45 19.09
N MET A 15 0.42 36.14 18.61
CA MET A 15 -0.86 35.50 18.22
C MET A 15 -0.70 34.50 17.07
N VAL A 16 0.15 34.79 16.09
CA VAL A 16 0.47 33.84 15.01
C VAL A 16 1.17 32.60 15.57
N GLY A 17 2.08 32.79 16.53
CA GLY A 17 2.72 31.67 17.24
C GLY A 17 1.70 30.85 18.02
N VAL A 18 0.84 31.47 18.82
CA VAL A 18 -0.23 30.80 19.58
C VAL A 18 -1.16 29.99 18.66
N MET A 19 -1.56 30.59 17.55
CA MET A 19 -2.41 29.88 16.56
C MET A 19 -1.71 28.64 16.01
N SER A 20 -0.46 28.78 15.55
CA SER A 20 0.32 27.65 15.01
C SER A 20 0.53 26.56 16.06
N GLY A 21 0.75 26.94 17.33
CA GLY A 21 0.88 26.01 18.45
C GLY A 21 -0.42 25.30 18.80
N ALA A 22 -1.52 26.03 18.89
CA ALA A 22 -2.84 25.49 19.25
C ALA A 22 -3.33 24.41 18.26
N VAL A 23 -3.00 24.56 16.98
CA VAL A 23 -3.31 23.55 15.93
C VAL A 23 -2.13 22.61 15.64
N THR A 24 -1.09 22.62 16.49
CA THR A 24 0.11 21.75 16.36
C THR A 24 0.79 21.82 14.99
N ASN A 25 0.74 23.00 14.35
CA ASN A 25 1.26 23.25 13.01
C ASN A 25 2.69 23.80 13.03
N THR A 26 3.69 22.92 13.18
CA THR A 26 5.11 23.31 13.15
C THR A 26 5.57 23.89 11.80
N PRO A 27 5.13 23.36 10.63
CA PRO A 27 5.38 24.03 9.36
C PRO A 27 4.86 25.48 9.30
N GLY A 28 3.69 25.73 9.88
CA GLY A 28 3.11 27.09 9.99
C GLY A 28 3.96 28.03 10.82
N LEU A 29 4.57 27.54 11.90
CA LEU A 29 5.54 28.30 12.70
C LEU A 29 6.74 28.71 11.82
N GLY A 30 7.35 27.76 11.11
CA GLY A 30 8.51 28.06 10.25
C GLY A 30 8.17 29.04 9.11
N ALA A 31 7.00 28.91 8.51
CA ALA A 31 6.53 29.84 7.48
C ALA A 31 6.31 31.26 8.03
N ALA A 32 5.74 31.39 9.23
CA ALA A 32 5.52 32.67 9.86
C ALA A 32 6.82 33.37 10.24
N GLN A 33 7.79 32.63 10.79
CA GLN A 33 9.12 33.15 11.12
C GLN A 33 9.85 33.61 9.86
N GLN A 34 9.81 32.83 8.78
CA GLN A 34 10.42 33.19 7.51
C GLN A 34 9.77 34.44 6.91
N ALA A 35 8.44 34.52 6.89
CA ALA A 35 7.73 35.68 6.37
C ALA A 35 8.05 36.94 7.18
N PHE A 36 8.16 36.82 8.49
CA PHE A 36 8.55 37.95 9.35
C PHE A 36 9.99 38.41 9.04
N SER A 37 10.94 37.49 8.98
CA SER A 37 12.33 37.77 8.64
C SER A 37 12.48 38.43 7.24
N ASP A 38 11.75 37.95 6.24
CA ASP A 38 11.76 38.53 4.90
C ASP A 38 11.19 39.97 4.87
N MET A 39 10.18 40.26 5.70
CA MET A 39 9.60 41.63 5.82
C MET A 39 10.43 42.58 6.64
N HIS A 40 11.26 42.13 7.55
CA HIS A 40 12.01 42.96 8.52
C HIS A 40 13.53 42.82 8.33
N ALA A 41 14.01 42.68 7.12
CA ALA A 41 15.44 42.67 6.76
C ALA A 41 16.28 41.66 7.57
N GLY A 42 15.74 40.47 7.78
CA GLY A 42 16.42 39.37 8.47
C GLY A 42 16.29 39.40 10.01
N ALA A 43 15.42 40.25 10.55
CA ALA A 43 15.19 40.28 12.00
C ALA A 43 14.51 39.02 12.50
N ASP A 44 14.89 38.56 13.67
CA ASP A 44 14.24 37.44 14.36
C ASP A 44 12.92 37.88 15.03
N ALA A 45 11.95 36.97 15.08
CA ALA A 45 10.69 37.15 15.80
C ALA A 45 10.56 36.13 16.94
N PRO A 46 11.26 36.33 18.07
CA PRO A 46 11.22 35.37 19.18
C PRO A 46 9.82 35.16 19.75
N ASP A 47 8.97 36.19 19.67
CA ASP A 47 7.58 36.13 20.13
C ASP A 47 6.74 35.07 19.41
N ILE A 48 7.01 34.81 18.12
CA ILE A 48 6.30 33.78 17.36
C ILE A 48 6.63 32.41 17.96
N ALA A 49 7.92 32.13 18.23
CA ALA A 49 8.34 30.85 18.81
C ALA A 49 7.83 30.70 20.24
N THR A 50 7.84 31.77 21.03
CA THR A 50 7.33 31.76 22.40
C THR A 50 5.82 31.48 22.44
N GLY A 51 5.03 32.16 21.61
CA GLY A 51 3.59 31.92 21.49
C GLY A 51 3.28 30.48 21.10
N TYR A 52 4.04 29.93 20.15
CA TYR A 52 3.95 28.53 19.76
C TYR A 52 4.27 27.58 20.92
N ALA A 53 5.40 27.78 21.61
CA ALA A 53 5.85 26.89 22.68
C ALA A 53 4.86 26.79 23.85
N VAL A 54 4.18 27.90 24.15
CA VAL A 54 3.16 27.94 25.22
C VAL A 54 1.86 27.25 24.78
N ALA A 55 1.43 27.46 23.55
CA ALA A 55 0.15 26.93 23.05
C ALA A 55 0.20 25.49 22.61
N TYR A 56 1.34 24.99 22.11
CA TYR A 56 1.50 23.65 21.56
C TYR A 56 1.12 22.53 22.55
N PRO A 57 1.62 22.51 23.81
CA PRO A 57 1.24 21.47 24.76
C PRO A 57 -0.27 21.44 25.02
N LEU A 58 -0.87 22.63 25.14
CA LEU A 58 -2.32 22.78 25.36
C LEU A 58 -3.10 22.30 24.12
N GLY A 59 -2.61 22.54 22.90
CA GLY A 59 -3.19 22.04 21.66
C GLY A 59 -3.22 20.50 21.61
N VAL A 60 -2.09 19.84 21.96
CA VAL A 60 -1.99 18.38 22.02
C VAL A 60 -2.93 17.80 23.08
N VAL A 61 -2.84 18.30 24.31
CA VAL A 61 -3.68 17.82 25.42
C VAL A 61 -5.16 18.08 25.13
N GLY A 62 -5.50 19.27 24.59
CA GLY A 62 -6.85 19.62 24.19
C GLY A 62 -7.43 18.68 23.15
N ALA A 63 -6.67 18.35 22.11
CA ALA A 63 -7.09 17.38 21.11
C ALA A 63 -7.37 15.99 21.71
N ILE A 64 -6.47 15.49 22.57
CA ILE A 64 -6.64 14.21 23.25
C ILE A 64 -7.88 14.23 24.14
N LEU A 65 -8.03 15.27 24.98
CA LEU A 65 -9.19 15.38 25.87
C LEU A 65 -10.50 15.53 25.09
N THR A 66 -10.50 16.23 23.96
CA THR A 66 -11.66 16.35 23.09
C THR A 66 -12.07 15.00 22.52
N LEU A 67 -11.12 14.20 22.02
CA LEU A 67 -11.39 12.84 21.51
C LEU A 67 -11.93 11.93 22.63
N ILE A 68 -11.32 11.98 23.82
CA ILE A 68 -11.79 11.21 24.97
C ILE A 68 -13.19 11.70 25.39
N GLY A 69 -13.40 13.02 25.47
CA GLY A 69 -14.68 13.61 25.82
C GLY A 69 -15.80 13.23 24.82
N LEU A 70 -15.52 13.31 23.53
CA LEU A 70 -16.46 12.90 22.48
C LEU A 70 -16.80 11.42 22.59
N ARG A 71 -15.83 10.56 22.88
CA ARG A 71 -16.06 9.12 23.09
C ARG A 71 -17.07 8.89 24.23
N TYR A 72 -16.90 9.57 25.37
CA TYR A 72 -17.80 9.43 26.51
C TYR A 72 -19.16 10.09 26.25
N LEU A 73 -19.18 11.29 25.66
CA LEU A 73 -20.40 12.04 25.35
C LEU A 73 -21.29 11.29 24.36
N LEU A 74 -20.71 10.75 23.31
CA LEU A 74 -21.40 10.00 22.28
C LEU A 74 -21.56 8.50 22.63
N ARG A 75 -21.08 8.09 23.80
CA ARG A 75 -21.14 6.69 24.28
C ARG A 75 -20.62 5.70 23.25
N ILE A 76 -19.52 6.04 22.55
CA ILE A 76 -18.92 5.21 21.50
C ILE A 76 -18.31 3.98 22.18
N ASP A 77 -18.87 2.80 21.88
CA ASP A 77 -18.28 1.51 22.23
C ASP A 77 -17.31 1.08 21.14
N VAL A 78 -15.99 1.29 21.41
CA VAL A 78 -14.92 0.98 20.46
C VAL A 78 -14.97 -0.48 20.00
N LYS A 79 -15.35 -1.42 20.89
CA LYS A 79 -15.47 -2.84 20.53
C LYS A 79 -16.61 -3.08 19.56
N ARG A 80 -17.70 -2.36 19.71
CA ARG A 80 -18.87 -2.44 18.82
C ARG A 80 -18.59 -1.79 17.47
N GLU A 81 -17.92 -0.64 17.47
CA GLU A 81 -17.45 0.02 16.25
C GLU A 81 -16.37 -0.80 15.52
N GLU A 82 -15.44 -1.41 16.26
CA GLU A 82 -14.44 -2.33 15.71
C GLU A 82 -15.11 -3.59 15.13
N ALA A 83 -16.14 -4.12 15.79
CA ALA A 83 -16.93 -5.22 15.27
C ALA A 83 -17.80 -4.80 14.07
N ALA A 84 -18.35 -3.58 14.06
CA ALA A 84 -19.09 -3.02 12.92
C ALA A 84 -18.15 -2.71 11.75
N ALA A 85 -17.01 -2.08 11.99
CA ALA A 85 -15.95 -1.91 11.00
C ALA A 85 -15.38 -3.25 10.53
N GLY A 86 -15.36 -4.27 11.40
CA GLY A 86 -15.09 -5.65 11.07
C GLY A 86 -16.18 -6.30 10.20
N GLN A 87 -17.43 -5.85 10.27
CA GLN A 87 -18.53 -6.26 9.39
C GLN A 87 -18.54 -5.48 8.06
N ASP A 88 -18.18 -4.22 8.06
CA ASP A 88 -17.84 -3.47 6.83
C ASP A 88 -16.56 -4.00 6.16
N SER A 89 -15.77 -4.81 6.87
CA SER A 89 -14.74 -5.65 6.28
C SER A 89 -15.30 -6.86 5.51
N ASP A 90 -16.60 -6.97 5.30
CA ASP A 90 -17.13 -7.84 4.24
C ASP A 90 -16.67 -7.34 2.85
N ALA A 91 -16.49 -6.03 2.66
CA ALA A 91 -15.72 -5.50 1.53
C ALA A 91 -14.22 -5.88 1.61
N GLN A 92 -13.69 -6.12 2.79
CA GLN A 92 -12.30 -6.55 3.02
C GLN A 92 -12.16 -8.08 3.02
N LYS A 93 -13.22 -8.83 3.34
CA LYS A 93 -13.33 -10.27 3.07
C LYS A 93 -13.43 -10.54 1.59
N ASP A 94 -14.02 -9.64 0.79
CA ASP A 94 -13.99 -9.68 -0.68
C ASP A 94 -12.56 -9.50 -1.26
N LEU A 95 -11.62 -8.96 -0.47
CA LEU A 95 -10.20 -8.83 -0.82
C LEU A 95 -9.36 -10.01 -0.35
N THR A 96 -9.88 -10.91 0.51
CA THR A 96 -9.21 -12.16 0.86
C THR A 96 -9.46 -13.20 -0.24
N THR A 97 -8.43 -13.94 -0.61
CA THR A 97 -8.58 -15.00 -1.61
C THR A 97 -9.17 -16.26 -0.99
N ARG A 98 -10.19 -16.85 -1.63
CA ARG A 98 -10.71 -18.19 -1.28
C ARG A 98 -9.97 -19.25 -2.13
N ARG A 99 -9.63 -20.34 -1.47
CA ARG A 99 -9.03 -21.52 -2.10
C ARG A 99 -10.05 -22.65 -2.06
N LEU A 100 -10.33 -23.25 -3.22
CA LEU A 100 -11.29 -24.34 -3.35
C LEU A 100 -10.81 -25.34 -4.42
N SER A 101 -11.22 -26.59 -4.29
CA SER A 101 -11.07 -27.60 -5.33
C SER A 101 -12.32 -27.68 -6.18
N VAL A 102 -12.12 -27.67 -7.50
CA VAL A 102 -13.22 -27.76 -8.47
C VAL A 102 -12.95 -28.92 -9.42
N GLU A 103 -13.95 -29.77 -9.63
CA GLU A 103 -13.95 -30.76 -10.67
C GLU A 103 -14.58 -30.17 -11.93
N ILE A 104 -13.87 -30.28 -13.06
CA ILE A 104 -14.31 -29.77 -14.35
C ILE A 104 -15.42 -30.68 -14.87
N VAL A 105 -16.63 -30.16 -14.99
CA VAL A 105 -17.82 -30.87 -15.48
C VAL A 105 -18.36 -30.24 -16.75
N ASN A 106 -18.15 -28.91 -16.89
CA ASN A 106 -18.69 -28.17 -18.03
C ASN A 106 -17.95 -28.50 -19.32
N THR A 107 -18.68 -29.03 -20.28
CA THR A 107 -18.14 -29.40 -21.63
C THR A 107 -17.70 -28.16 -22.43
N ALA A 108 -18.23 -26.97 -22.13
CA ALA A 108 -17.83 -25.75 -22.83
C ALA A 108 -16.37 -25.33 -22.55
N VAL A 109 -15.77 -25.80 -21.46
CA VAL A 109 -14.36 -25.54 -21.10
C VAL A 109 -13.45 -26.73 -21.43
N ASN A 110 -14.01 -27.83 -21.90
CA ASN A 110 -13.24 -29.04 -22.24
C ASN A 110 -12.24 -28.78 -23.38
N GLY A 111 -10.98 -29.08 -23.13
CA GLY A 111 -9.87 -28.86 -24.07
C GLY A 111 -9.38 -27.39 -24.16
N LYS A 112 -10.01 -26.45 -23.46
CA LYS A 112 -9.54 -25.07 -23.42
C LYS A 112 -8.39 -24.90 -22.46
N THR A 113 -7.49 -23.99 -22.79
CA THR A 113 -6.38 -23.58 -21.91
C THR A 113 -6.87 -22.69 -20.78
N VAL A 114 -6.11 -22.65 -19.69
CA VAL A 114 -6.37 -21.73 -18.55
C VAL A 114 -6.43 -20.28 -19.02
N ALA A 115 -5.61 -19.89 -20.01
CA ALA A 115 -5.65 -18.53 -20.58
C ALA A 115 -6.98 -18.25 -21.28
N GLU A 116 -7.46 -19.15 -22.15
CA GLU A 116 -8.74 -19.01 -22.84
C GLU A 116 -9.93 -18.98 -21.86
N ILE A 117 -9.85 -19.78 -20.80
CA ILE A 117 -10.90 -19.78 -19.77
C ILE A 117 -10.90 -18.47 -18.98
N ARG A 118 -9.73 -17.88 -18.73
CA ARG A 118 -9.63 -16.57 -18.08
C ARG A 118 -10.25 -15.47 -18.92
N ASP A 119 -10.01 -15.50 -20.23
CA ASP A 119 -10.59 -14.54 -21.17
C ASP A 119 -12.12 -14.70 -21.27
N LEU A 120 -12.63 -15.93 -21.18
CA LEU A 120 -14.07 -16.22 -21.14
C LEU A 120 -14.71 -15.77 -19.83
N ALA A 121 -14.05 -16.00 -18.70
CA ALA A 121 -14.58 -15.69 -17.37
C ALA A 121 -14.60 -14.17 -17.10
N LEU A 122 -13.72 -13.38 -17.75
CA LEU A 122 -13.50 -11.96 -17.49
C LEU A 122 -13.26 -11.67 -16.01
N ARG A 123 -12.63 -12.61 -15.29
CA ARG A 123 -12.37 -12.55 -13.84
C ARG A 123 -10.98 -13.05 -13.54
N ASP A 124 -10.39 -12.50 -12.48
CA ASP A 124 -9.07 -12.90 -12.02
C ASP A 124 -9.14 -14.16 -11.15
N PHE A 125 -8.43 -15.20 -11.56
CA PHE A 125 -8.23 -16.41 -10.79
C PHE A 125 -6.87 -17.03 -11.08
N VAL A 126 -6.43 -17.91 -10.18
CA VAL A 126 -5.22 -18.70 -10.34
C VAL A 126 -5.56 -20.19 -10.15
N ILE A 127 -5.15 -21.02 -11.10
CA ILE A 127 -5.13 -22.46 -10.92
C ILE A 127 -3.74 -22.84 -10.45
N SER A 128 -3.65 -23.26 -9.19
CA SER A 128 -2.38 -23.62 -8.56
C SER A 128 -1.92 -25.01 -8.99
N ARG A 129 -2.83 -25.97 -9.02
CA ARG A 129 -2.57 -27.40 -9.29
C ARG A 129 -3.72 -27.99 -10.09
N ILE A 130 -3.39 -29.02 -10.87
CA ILE A 130 -4.33 -29.86 -11.60
C ILE A 130 -4.02 -31.32 -11.29
N SER A 131 -5.03 -32.14 -11.05
CA SER A 131 -4.93 -33.62 -10.92
C SER A 131 -5.84 -34.28 -11.96
N ARG A 132 -5.29 -35.20 -12.72
CA ARG A 132 -5.99 -35.95 -13.78
C ARG A 132 -6.17 -37.39 -13.33
N GLY A 133 -7.41 -37.88 -13.42
CA GLY A 133 -7.71 -39.27 -13.10
C GLY A 133 -7.27 -39.79 -11.73
N GLY A 134 -7.19 -38.90 -10.72
CA GLY A 134 -6.70 -39.23 -9.37
C GLY A 134 -5.16 -39.34 -9.25
N GLY A 135 -4.42 -38.96 -10.29
CA GLY A 135 -2.96 -38.93 -10.27
C GLY A 135 -2.38 -37.81 -9.36
N SER A 136 -1.05 -37.79 -9.24
CA SER A 136 -0.34 -36.74 -8.45
C SER A 136 -0.63 -35.36 -9.02
N PRO A 137 -0.87 -34.37 -8.15
CA PRO A 137 -1.14 -33.01 -8.62
C PRO A 137 0.08 -32.40 -9.31
N GLU A 138 -0.15 -31.81 -10.48
CA GLU A 138 0.83 -31.05 -11.25
C GLU A 138 0.56 -29.55 -11.15
N LEU A 139 1.60 -28.74 -11.34
CA LEU A 139 1.42 -27.29 -11.40
C LEU A 139 0.75 -26.91 -12.72
N ALA A 140 -0.32 -26.11 -12.66
CA ALA A 140 -0.99 -25.59 -13.84
C ALA A 140 -0.38 -24.24 -14.27
N ASP A 141 -0.37 -23.96 -15.56
CA ASP A 141 0.01 -22.67 -16.16
C ASP A 141 -1.05 -22.17 -17.15
N ALA A 142 -0.78 -21.03 -17.78
CA ALA A 142 -1.70 -20.41 -18.73
C ALA A 142 -1.97 -21.30 -19.98
N SER A 143 -1.01 -22.13 -20.37
CA SER A 143 -1.09 -23.03 -21.53
C SER A 143 -1.68 -24.39 -21.18
N THR A 144 -1.91 -24.70 -19.91
CA THR A 144 -2.46 -25.98 -19.47
C THR A 144 -3.90 -26.12 -19.96
N ALA A 145 -4.18 -27.13 -20.78
CA ALA A 145 -5.54 -27.47 -21.21
C ALA A 145 -6.28 -28.23 -20.10
N LEU A 146 -7.53 -27.85 -19.85
CA LEU A 146 -8.42 -28.50 -18.88
C LEU A 146 -9.37 -29.47 -19.60
N HIS A 147 -9.63 -30.61 -18.96
CA HIS A 147 -10.54 -31.61 -19.50
C HIS A 147 -11.61 -31.97 -18.47
N CYS A 148 -12.76 -32.41 -18.95
CA CYS A 148 -13.79 -32.94 -18.05
C CYS A 148 -13.25 -34.09 -17.20
N GLY A 149 -13.54 -34.05 -15.90
CA GLY A 149 -13.00 -34.97 -14.89
C GLY A 149 -11.69 -34.53 -14.25
N ASP A 150 -11.02 -33.49 -14.77
CA ASP A 150 -9.87 -32.89 -14.10
C ASP A 150 -10.30 -32.24 -12.79
N ARG A 151 -9.48 -32.38 -11.76
CA ARG A 151 -9.63 -31.65 -10.49
C ARG A 151 -8.59 -30.56 -10.40
N ILE A 152 -9.03 -29.34 -10.16
CA ILE A 152 -8.15 -28.16 -10.07
C ILE A 152 -8.21 -27.53 -8.69
N LEU A 153 -7.09 -26.98 -8.24
CA LEU A 153 -7.05 -26.12 -7.05
C LEU A 153 -7.09 -24.66 -7.47
N LEU A 154 -8.28 -24.06 -7.31
CA LEU A 154 -8.62 -22.71 -7.72
C LEU A 154 -8.40 -21.74 -6.58
N ILE A 155 -7.83 -20.57 -6.88
CA ILE A 155 -7.71 -19.42 -5.97
C ILE A 155 -8.36 -18.22 -6.67
N ALA A 156 -9.37 -17.63 -6.04
CA ALA A 156 -10.12 -16.51 -6.57
C ALA A 156 -10.61 -15.58 -5.45
N ALA A 157 -11.06 -14.39 -5.79
CA ALA A 157 -11.76 -13.52 -4.85
C ALA A 157 -13.12 -14.14 -4.47
N PRO A 158 -13.60 -14.04 -3.22
CA PRO A 158 -14.85 -14.65 -2.77
C PRO A 158 -16.06 -14.31 -3.66
N ARG A 159 -16.15 -13.06 -4.09
CA ARG A 159 -17.20 -12.56 -4.99
C ARG A 159 -17.24 -13.24 -6.36
N ASP A 160 -16.12 -13.81 -6.80
CA ASP A 160 -15.99 -14.43 -8.13
C ASP A 160 -16.17 -15.96 -8.08
N VAL A 161 -16.12 -16.55 -6.89
CA VAL A 161 -16.14 -18.01 -6.69
C VAL A 161 -17.38 -18.66 -7.29
N GLU A 162 -18.58 -18.14 -7.01
CA GLU A 162 -19.84 -18.73 -7.49
C GLU A 162 -19.89 -18.74 -9.03
N ALA A 163 -19.50 -17.64 -9.66
CA ALA A 163 -19.47 -17.54 -11.12
C ALA A 163 -18.43 -18.46 -11.74
N LEU A 164 -17.25 -18.59 -11.10
CA LEU A 164 -16.19 -19.48 -11.57
C LEU A 164 -16.58 -20.96 -11.39
N VAL A 165 -17.21 -21.33 -10.28
CA VAL A 165 -17.73 -22.70 -10.08
C VAL A 165 -18.82 -23.02 -11.09
N ALA A 166 -19.75 -22.10 -11.34
CA ALA A 166 -20.79 -22.28 -12.36
C ALA A 166 -20.21 -22.45 -13.77
N LEU A 167 -19.12 -21.76 -14.10
CA LEU A 167 -18.43 -21.86 -15.37
C LEU A 167 -17.63 -23.17 -15.50
N LEU A 168 -16.93 -23.60 -14.45
CA LEU A 168 -15.97 -24.71 -14.48
C LEU A 168 -16.61 -26.05 -14.17
N GLY A 169 -17.47 -26.11 -13.15
CA GLY A 169 -18.08 -27.35 -12.71
C GLY A 169 -18.57 -27.32 -11.26
N ARG A 170 -18.13 -28.28 -10.45
CA ARG A 170 -18.59 -28.42 -9.06
C ARG A 170 -17.44 -28.36 -8.05
N GLU A 171 -17.71 -27.79 -6.88
CA GLU A 171 -16.79 -27.79 -5.75
C GLU A 171 -16.68 -29.23 -5.18
N VAL A 172 -15.46 -29.67 -4.90
CA VAL A 172 -15.12 -30.98 -4.35
C VAL A 172 -14.12 -30.82 -3.19
N ASP A 173 -13.96 -31.88 -2.37
CA ASP A 173 -13.01 -31.85 -1.28
C ASP A 173 -11.56 -31.59 -1.72
N ALA A 174 -10.92 -30.67 -1.02
CA ALA A 174 -9.59 -30.19 -1.36
C ALA A 174 -8.43 -31.04 -0.79
N GLU A 175 -8.71 -31.92 0.17
CA GLU A 175 -7.67 -32.63 0.94
C GLU A 175 -6.62 -33.38 0.10
N PRO A 176 -6.97 -34.14 -0.96
CA PRO A 176 -5.96 -34.88 -1.73
C PRO A 176 -4.99 -33.98 -2.49
N MET A 177 -5.41 -32.73 -2.81
CA MET A 177 -4.60 -31.81 -3.61
C MET A 177 -3.70 -30.91 -2.77
N VAL A 178 -3.99 -30.76 -1.49
CA VAL A 178 -3.28 -29.86 -0.58
C VAL A 178 -2.06 -30.54 0.06
N HIS A 179 -2.12 -31.86 0.30
CA HIS A 179 -1.14 -32.64 1.07
C HIS A 179 -0.10 -33.35 0.20
N ASP A 180 0.13 -32.91 -1.03
CA ASP A 180 1.22 -33.48 -1.84
C ASP A 180 2.59 -33.08 -1.24
N LYS A 181 3.35 -34.10 -0.84
CA LYS A 181 4.69 -33.97 -0.25
C LYS A 181 5.74 -33.46 -1.25
N ALA A 182 5.49 -33.57 -2.54
CA ALA A 182 6.41 -33.12 -3.59
C ALA A 182 6.37 -31.61 -3.82
N MET A 183 5.30 -30.94 -3.40
CA MET A 183 5.12 -29.50 -3.58
C MET A 183 4.96 -28.79 -2.25
N ILE A 184 5.84 -27.80 -2.03
CA ILE A 184 5.76 -26.92 -0.86
C ILE A 184 5.11 -25.58 -1.22
N SER A 185 4.48 -24.98 -0.22
CA SER A 185 3.97 -23.62 -0.29
C SER A 185 4.76 -22.76 0.68
N ARG A 186 5.35 -21.67 0.19
CA ARG A 186 6.15 -20.75 1.02
C ARG A 186 5.76 -19.30 0.76
N ARG A 187 5.75 -18.51 1.83
CA ARG A 187 5.58 -17.06 1.73
C ARG A 187 6.95 -16.41 1.61
N ILE A 188 7.16 -15.64 0.55
CA ILE A 188 8.41 -14.97 0.23
C ILE A 188 8.16 -13.47 0.24
N LEU A 189 9.04 -12.72 0.91
CA LEU A 189 8.96 -11.27 0.99
C LEU A 189 9.72 -10.64 -0.17
N ILE A 190 9.09 -9.72 -0.89
CA ILE A 190 9.75 -8.96 -1.96
C ILE A 190 10.62 -7.87 -1.35
N THR A 191 11.93 -8.00 -1.54
CA THR A 191 12.92 -7.06 -0.98
C THR A 191 13.90 -6.53 -2.00
N LYS A 192 13.84 -6.99 -3.27
CA LYS A 192 14.68 -6.49 -4.35
C LYS A 192 14.05 -5.27 -5.02
N PRO A 193 14.75 -4.12 -5.06
CA PRO A 193 14.24 -2.89 -5.69
C PRO A 193 13.90 -3.05 -7.18
N GLU A 194 14.63 -3.92 -7.88
CA GLU A 194 14.44 -4.11 -9.32
C GLU A 194 13.09 -4.75 -9.68
N LEU A 195 12.39 -5.30 -8.69
CA LEU A 195 11.07 -5.93 -8.86
C LEU A 195 9.92 -4.96 -8.63
N ASN A 196 10.20 -3.80 -8.04
CA ASN A 196 9.17 -2.80 -7.75
C ASN A 196 8.54 -2.28 -9.05
N GLY A 197 7.20 -2.33 -9.11
CA GLY A 197 6.42 -1.90 -10.27
C GLY A 197 6.39 -2.88 -11.45
N LYS A 198 7.13 -4.00 -11.41
CA LYS A 198 7.03 -5.04 -12.44
C LYS A 198 5.77 -5.87 -12.26
N THR A 199 5.16 -6.26 -13.37
CA THR A 199 4.01 -7.17 -13.37
C THR A 199 4.44 -8.63 -13.22
N LEU A 200 3.55 -9.48 -12.72
CA LEU A 200 3.81 -10.92 -12.62
C LEU A 200 4.04 -11.56 -13.99
N SER A 201 3.36 -11.07 -15.03
CA SER A 201 3.55 -11.53 -16.41
C SER A 201 4.96 -11.25 -16.93
N GLU A 202 5.52 -10.07 -16.64
CA GLU A 202 6.89 -9.70 -17.05
C GLU A 202 7.94 -10.57 -16.39
N LEU A 203 7.72 -10.98 -15.15
CA LEU A 203 8.69 -11.80 -14.40
C LEU A 203 8.74 -13.25 -14.87
N ARG A 204 7.70 -13.74 -15.56
CA ARG A 204 7.59 -15.12 -16.07
C ARG A 204 8.07 -16.17 -15.05
N VAL A 205 7.67 -16.00 -13.77
CA VAL A 205 8.21 -16.77 -12.64
C VAL A 205 8.05 -18.27 -12.84
N ARG A 206 7.00 -18.69 -13.55
CA ARG A 206 6.76 -20.08 -13.88
C ARG A 206 7.86 -20.66 -14.77
N SER A 207 8.19 -20.00 -15.87
CA SER A 207 9.22 -20.47 -16.81
C SER A 207 10.63 -20.28 -16.25
N THR A 208 10.85 -19.26 -15.41
CA THR A 208 12.16 -18.93 -14.86
C THR A 208 12.52 -19.78 -13.64
N CYS A 209 11.55 -20.02 -12.75
CA CYS A 209 11.78 -20.71 -11.48
C CYS A 209 11.03 -22.03 -11.33
N GLY A 210 10.07 -22.35 -12.21
CA GLY A 210 9.24 -23.56 -12.11
C GLY A 210 8.24 -23.50 -10.92
N VAL A 211 7.77 -22.31 -10.54
CA VAL A 211 6.84 -22.10 -9.42
C VAL A 211 5.61 -21.32 -9.85
N THR A 212 4.51 -21.49 -9.14
CA THR A 212 3.28 -20.71 -9.33
C THR A 212 3.09 -19.77 -8.14
N ILE A 213 2.85 -18.48 -8.42
CA ILE A 213 2.41 -17.52 -7.40
C ILE A 213 0.90 -17.60 -7.31
N THR A 214 0.39 -17.85 -6.11
CA THR A 214 -1.05 -18.08 -5.88
C THR A 214 -1.76 -16.85 -5.34
N ARG A 215 -1.09 -16.08 -4.49
CA ARG A 215 -1.61 -14.86 -3.92
C ARG A 215 -0.48 -13.94 -3.46
N ILE A 216 -0.81 -12.68 -3.33
CA ILE A 216 0.09 -11.64 -2.83
C ILE A 216 -0.58 -10.98 -1.64
N ASN A 217 0.08 -10.98 -0.49
CA ASN A 217 -0.36 -10.22 0.67
C ASN A 217 0.33 -8.86 0.67
N ARG A 218 -0.47 -7.81 0.58
CA ARG A 218 -0.02 -6.41 0.63
C ARG A 218 -0.72 -5.71 1.80
N SER A 219 0.04 -5.27 2.78
CA SER A 219 -0.48 -4.58 3.96
C SER A 219 -1.64 -5.34 4.67
N GLY A 220 -1.54 -6.67 4.73
CA GLY A 220 -2.56 -7.52 5.36
C GLY A 220 -3.67 -8.00 4.41
N ILE A 221 -3.76 -7.48 3.20
CA ILE A 221 -4.79 -7.84 2.21
C ILE A 221 -4.23 -8.91 1.26
N ASP A 222 -4.96 -10.01 1.09
CA ASP A 222 -4.60 -11.07 0.13
C ASP A 222 -5.21 -10.77 -1.24
N LEU A 223 -4.36 -10.51 -2.23
CA LEU A 223 -4.73 -10.26 -3.62
C LEU A 223 -4.54 -11.53 -4.45
N VAL A 224 -5.40 -11.76 -5.44
CA VAL A 224 -5.23 -12.80 -6.44
C VAL A 224 -4.00 -12.46 -7.29
N ALA A 225 -3.09 -13.42 -7.50
CA ALA A 225 -1.87 -13.23 -8.28
C ALA A 225 -2.16 -13.21 -9.79
N SER A 226 -2.92 -12.19 -10.24
CA SER A 226 -3.17 -11.98 -11.67
C SER A 226 -1.91 -11.51 -12.40
N GLY A 227 -1.82 -11.84 -13.71
CA GLY A 227 -0.64 -11.50 -14.51
C GLY A 227 -0.32 -10.01 -14.57
N ASN A 228 -1.35 -9.16 -14.53
CA ASN A 228 -1.24 -7.71 -14.61
C ASN A 228 -0.94 -7.04 -13.26
N LEU A 229 -0.94 -7.82 -12.16
CA LEU A 229 -0.67 -7.27 -10.83
C LEU A 229 0.78 -6.84 -10.71
N GLN A 230 0.98 -5.56 -10.42
CA GLN A 230 2.31 -4.99 -10.18
C GLN A 230 2.78 -5.32 -8.76
N LEU A 231 4.01 -5.80 -8.66
CA LEU A 231 4.68 -6.09 -7.39
C LEU A 231 5.17 -4.81 -6.73
N GLN A 232 5.12 -4.80 -5.41
CA GLN A 232 5.68 -3.74 -4.58
C GLN A 232 6.67 -4.31 -3.57
N ILE A 233 7.66 -3.50 -3.19
CA ILE A 233 8.56 -3.88 -2.09
C ILE A 233 7.72 -4.00 -0.81
N GLY A 234 7.97 -5.07 -0.04
CA GLY A 234 7.18 -5.38 1.14
C GLY A 234 6.00 -6.32 0.89
N ASP A 235 5.64 -6.57 -0.37
CA ASP A 235 4.65 -7.62 -0.69
C ASP A 235 5.13 -8.99 -0.23
N ARG A 236 4.22 -9.79 0.31
CA ARG A 236 4.46 -11.20 0.64
C ARG A 236 3.78 -12.08 -0.39
N VAL A 237 4.56 -12.66 -1.30
CA VAL A 237 4.06 -13.57 -2.33
C VAL A 237 3.98 -15.00 -1.80
N THR A 238 2.86 -15.68 -1.99
CA THR A 238 2.72 -17.10 -1.70
C THR A 238 3.07 -17.89 -2.96
N VAL A 239 4.17 -18.63 -2.88
CA VAL A 239 4.76 -19.40 -3.98
C VAL A 239 4.53 -20.88 -3.73
N VAL A 240 4.15 -21.62 -4.77
CA VAL A 240 3.93 -23.08 -4.73
C VAL A 240 4.79 -23.75 -5.79
N GLY A 241 5.50 -24.80 -5.42
CA GLY A 241 6.35 -25.57 -6.32
C GLY A 241 7.25 -26.56 -5.60
N PRO A 242 8.10 -27.28 -6.32
CA PRO A 242 9.17 -28.11 -5.75
C PRO A 242 10.11 -27.30 -4.87
N GLU A 243 10.68 -27.90 -3.84
CA GLU A 243 11.51 -27.19 -2.85
C GLU A 243 12.68 -26.43 -3.47
N LEU A 244 13.41 -27.03 -4.41
CA LEU A 244 14.53 -26.38 -5.11
C LEU A 244 14.05 -25.18 -5.94
N SER A 245 12.90 -25.28 -6.58
CA SER A 245 12.29 -24.21 -7.36
C SER A 245 11.85 -23.04 -6.46
N VAL A 246 11.29 -23.34 -5.29
CA VAL A 246 10.91 -22.33 -4.29
C VAL A 246 12.14 -21.63 -3.74
N ALA A 247 13.24 -22.36 -3.48
CA ALA A 247 14.51 -21.76 -3.04
C ALA A 247 15.12 -20.84 -4.12
N HIS A 248 14.95 -21.17 -5.41
CA HIS A 248 15.34 -20.29 -6.51
C HIS A 248 14.49 -19.02 -6.55
N ALA A 249 13.18 -19.14 -6.38
CA ALA A 249 12.26 -18.00 -6.29
C ALA A 249 12.60 -17.08 -5.09
N GLU A 250 13.00 -17.63 -3.94
CA GLU A 250 13.47 -16.83 -2.80
C GLU A 250 14.67 -15.95 -3.16
N ARG A 251 15.62 -16.48 -3.91
CA ARG A 251 16.77 -15.68 -4.38
C ARG A 251 16.35 -14.62 -5.39
N LEU A 252 15.36 -14.91 -6.22
CA LEU A 252 14.82 -13.95 -7.19
C LEU A 252 14.12 -12.79 -6.47
N PHE A 253 13.28 -13.06 -5.47
CA PHE A 253 12.50 -12.06 -4.74
C PHE A 253 13.29 -11.36 -3.62
N GLY A 254 14.33 -12.02 -3.10
CA GLY A 254 15.26 -11.47 -2.10
C GLY A 254 15.00 -11.93 -0.66
N ASN A 255 13.76 -12.05 -0.22
CA ASN A 255 13.30 -12.58 1.08
C ASN A 255 14.13 -12.15 2.32
N SER A 256 14.60 -10.91 2.37
CA SER A 256 15.48 -10.41 3.43
C SER A 256 14.83 -9.26 4.21
N LEU A 257 14.33 -9.54 5.41
CA LEU A 257 13.80 -8.52 6.32
C LEU A 257 14.81 -7.41 6.65
N LYS A 258 16.11 -7.75 6.72
CA LYS A 258 17.16 -6.76 7.00
C LYS A 258 17.24 -5.66 5.94
N ARG A 259 16.94 -5.97 4.67
CA ARG A 259 16.95 -4.97 3.59
C ARG A 259 15.80 -3.97 3.68
N LEU A 260 14.65 -4.38 4.20
CA LEU A 260 13.50 -3.47 4.41
C LEU A 260 13.72 -2.50 5.55
N ASN A 261 14.51 -2.89 6.55
CA ASN A 261 14.79 -2.04 7.72
C ASN A 261 15.86 -0.98 7.47
N HIS A 262 16.52 -0.98 6.31
CA HIS A 262 17.47 0.06 5.94
C HIS A 262 16.82 1.04 4.95
N PRO A 263 16.41 2.24 5.41
CA PRO A 263 15.84 3.25 4.53
C PRO A 263 16.88 3.67 3.50
N ASN A 264 16.46 3.83 2.26
CA ASN A 264 17.32 4.43 1.25
C ASN A 264 17.42 5.94 1.51
N LEU A 265 18.55 6.38 2.05
CA LEU A 265 18.77 7.78 2.41
C LEU A 265 18.94 8.69 1.20
N ILE A 266 19.34 8.17 0.04
CA ILE A 266 19.60 8.96 -1.16
C ILE A 266 18.37 9.73 -1.64
N PRO A 267 17.18 9.11 -1.86
CA PRO A 267 15.97 9.84 -2.25
C PRO A 267 15.54 10.86 -1.18
N ILE A 268 15.72 10.55 0.09
CA ILE A 268 15.35 11.44 1.20
C ILE A 268 16.19 12.71 1.15
N PHE A 269 17.53 12.58 1.14
CA PHE A 269 18.42 13.75 1.11
C PHE A 269 18.31 14.53 -0.21
N THR A 270 18.17 13.82 -1.33
CA THR A 270 17.95 14.49 -2.63
C THR A 270 16.62 15.25 -2.61
N GLY A 271 15.56 14.66 -2.06
CA GLY A 271 14.27 15.32 -1.92
C GLY A 271 14.34 16.56 -1.03
N ILE A 272 15.06 16.49 0.09
CA ILE A 272 15.29 17.66 0.98
C ILE A 272 16.06 18.75 0.23
N ALA A 273 17.17 18.41 -0.43
CA ALA A 273 17.99 19.38 -1.16
C ALA A 273 17.20 20.09 -2.27
N LEU A 274 16.48 19.33 -3.10
CA LEU A 274 15.60 19.88 -4.14
C LEU A 274 14.48 20.73 -3.55
N GLY A 275 13.93 20.29 -2.41
CA GLY A 275 12.89 21.01 -1.69
C GLY A 275 13.36 22.36 -1.16
N VAL A 276 14.55 22.39 -0.55
CA VAL A 276 15.16 23.65 -0.10
C VAL A 276 15.45 24.59 -1.26
N LEU A 277 15.99 24.06 -2.37
CA LEU A 277 16.21 24.84 -3.58
C LEU A 277 14.90 25.44 -4.10
N LEU A 278 13.85 24.63 -4.24
CA LEU A 278 12.53 25.09 -4.68
C LEU A 278 11.93 26.11 -3.70
N GLY A 279 12.07 25.87 -2.41
CA GLY A 279 11.58 26.76 -1.34
C GLY A 279 12.27 28.13 -1.33
N SER A 280 13.51 28.20 -1.81
CA SER A 280 14.32 29.42 -1.86
C SER A 280 14.00 30.30 -3.08
N ILE A 281 13.29 29.78 -4.08
CA ILE A 281 12.90 30.53 -5.28
C ILE A 281 11.85 31.58 -4.91
N SER A 282 12.12 32.84 -5.30
CA SER A 282 11.19 33.96 -5.10
C SER A 282 10.23 34.08 -6.28
N PHE A 283 8.93 34.08 -6.02
CA PHE A 283 7.88 34.25 -7.01
C PHE A 283 7.27 35.65 -6.89
N TRP A 284 7.19 36.36 -8.01
CA TRP A 284 6.47 37.62 -8.10
C TRP A 284 5.00 37.34 -8.42
N ILE A 285 4.12 37.73 -7.50
CA ILE A 285 2.66 37.61 -7.69
C ILE A 285 2.11 39.02 -7.91
N PRO A 286 1.39 39.28 -9.01
CA PRO A 286 0.76 40.58 -9.26
C PRO A 286 -0.17 40.97 -8.10
N GLY A 287 0.02 42.16 -7.54
CA GLY A 287 -0.77 42.69 -6.42
C GLY A 287 -0.14 42.46 -5.02
N ILE A 288 1.00 41.75 -4.94
CA ILE A 288 1.76 41.62 -3.68
C ILE A 288 3.05 42.47 -3.83
N PRO A 289 3.31 43.42 -2.93
CA PRO A 289 4.44 44.35 -3.06
C PRO A 289 5.81 43.69 -2.86
N GLN A 290 5.86 42.47 -2.32
CA GLN A 290 7.09 41.73 -2.07
C GLN A 290 7.06 40.34 -2.71
N PRO A 291 8.23 39.80 -3.14
CA PRO A 291 8.29 38.44 -3.70
C PRO A 291 7.94 37.41 -2.62
N VAL A 292 7.10 36.47 -2.99
CA VAL A 292 6.66 35.35 -2.13
C VAL A 292 7.56 34.15 -2.34
N LYS A 293 8.00 33.52 -1.27
CA LYS A 293 8.76 32.26 -1.29
C LYS A 293 7.93 31.14 -0.67
N LEU A 294 8.13 29.91 -1.13
CA LEU A 294 7.55 28.73 -0.48
C LEU A 294 8.20 28.45 0.89
N GLY A 295 9.40 28.95 1.09
CA GLY A 295 10.17 28.80 2.31
C GLY A 295 10.70 27.37 2.52
N LEU A 296 11.43 27.22 3.64
CA LEU A 296 12.07 25.95 4.01
C LEU A 296 11.08 24.83 4.37
N ALA A 297 9.83 25.16 4.64
CA ALA A 297 8.78 24.18 4.95
C ALA A 297 7.97 23.79 3.70
N GLY A 298 7.55 24.77 2.88
CA GLY A 298 6.69 24.55 1.71
C GLY A 298 7.41 23.86 0.56
N GLY A 299 8.64 24.25 0.27
CA GLY A 299 9.43 23.65 -0.82
C GLY A 299 9.64 22.15 -0.65
N PRO A 300 10.22 21.66 0.47
CA PRO A 300 10.39 20.24 0.72
C PRO A 300 9.06 19.46 0.74
N LEU A 301 7.98 20.02 1.23
CA LEU A 301 6.66 19.41 1.24
C LEU A 301 6.17 19.12 -0.20
N ILE A 302 6.26 20.10 -1.08
CA ILE A 302 5.85 19.94 -2.49
C ILE A 302 6.71 18.89 -3.18
N VAL A 303 8.04 18.96 -3.01
CA VAL A 303 8.96 17.97 -3.62
C VAL A 303 8.70 16.58 -3.07
N ALA A 304 8.45 16.42 -1.77
CA ALA A 304 8.12 15.13 -1.17
C ALA A 304 6.83 14.53 -1.74
N ILE A 305 5.79 15.35 -1.94
CA ILE A 305 4.53 14.92 -2.58
C ILE A 305 4.79 14.45 -4.02
N LEU A 306 5.58 15.20 -4.79
CA LEU A 306 5.93 14.84 -6.17
C LEU A 306 6.74 13.54 -6.24
N ILE A 307 7.75 13.39 -5.37
CA ILE A 307 8.54 12.15 -5.27
C ILE A 307 7.65 10.98 -4.83
N GLY A 308 6.76 11.15 -3.85
CA GLY A 308 5.83 10.12 -3.40
C GLY A 308 4.88 9.66 -4.51
N ARG A 309 4.39 10.60 -5.32
CA ARG A 309 3.45 10.30 -6.41
C ARG A 309 4.12 9.67 -7.64
N TYR A 310 5.24 10.23 -8.07
CA TYR A 310 5.91 9.84 -9.32
C TYR A 310 7.10 8.91 -9.11
N GLY A 311 7.68 8.88 -7.91
CA GLY A 311 8.86 8.08 -7.58
C GLY A 311 8.73 6.60 -7.91
N PRO A 312 7.61 5.92 -7.61
CA PRO A 312 7.39 4.52 -7.98
C PRO A 312 7.43 4.30 -9.51
N HIS A 313 6.91 5.26 -10.30
CA HIS A 313 6.90 5.17 -11.77
C HIS A 313 8.32 5.27 -12.36
N TYR A 314 9.19 6.10 -11.76
CA TYR A 314 10.59 6.27 -12.18
C TYR A 314 11.57 5.33 -11.44
N LYS A 315 11.08 4.28 -10.78
CA LYS A 315 11.88 3.30 -10.01
C LYS A 315 12.66 3.93 -8.85
N LEU A 316 12.30 5.13 -8.41
CA LEU A 316 12.75 5.68 -7.16
C LEU A 316 12.04 4.91 -6.04
N VAL A 317 12.80 4.20 -5.23
CA VAL A 317 12.27 3.45 -4.08
C VAL A 317 11.89 4.47 -3.02
N THR A 318 10.61 4.77 -2.93
CA THR A 318 10.06 5.56 -1.84
C THR A 318 9.49 4.58 -0.81
N TYR A 319 9.98 4.67 0.42
CA TYR A 319 9.35 3.99 1.55
C TYR A 319 8.19 4.87 2.02
N THR A 320 7.00 4.34 1.89
CA THR A 320 5.80 4.90 2.53
C THR A 320 5.41 4.03 3.69
#